data_6b4fe063967d65cf7a6f147e318e0601
#
_entry.id   6b4fe063967d65cf7a6f147e318e0601
#
_cell.length_a   1.000
_cell.length_b   1.000
_cell.length_c   1.000
_cell.angle_alpha   90.00
_cell.angle_beta   90.00
_cell.angle_gamma   90.00
#
_symmetry.space_group_name_H-M   'P 1'
#
loop_
_entity.id
_entity.type
_entity.pdbx_description
1 polymer ?
#
loop_
_entity_poly.entity_id
_entity_poly.type
_entity_poly.pdbx_seq_one_letter_code
_entity_poly.pdbx_strand_id
1 'polypeptide(L)'
;MRNAFRIFRRHMKRLPRNPAAILVLIGVSILPSLYAWFNIAANIDPYANTSGIKVAVANLDTDATHDDLTINAGSQIIEQLKENDQLGWTFVPKDAAIKGVKSGEYYAAIIIPQDFSESLLLSLIHI
;
A
#
# COMPACT_ATOMS: atom_id res chain seq x y z
N MET A 1 32.22 42.65 4.34
CA MET A 1 31.58 41.79 3.31
C MET A 1 32.35 41.73 1.98
N ARG A 2 32.92 42.82 1.46
CA ARG A 2 33.69 42.84 0.20
C ARG A 2 34.89 41.87 0.18
N ASN A 3 35.58 41.64 1.30
CA ASN A 3 36.74 40.76 1.38
C ASN A 3 36.38 39.28 1.33
N ALA A 4 35.27 38.89 1.97
CA ALA A 4 34.75 37.51 1.97
C ALA A 4 34.35 37.08 0.54
N PHE A 5 33.65 37.96 -0.18
CA PHE A 5 33.26 37.70 -1.56
C PHE A 5 34.43 37.57 -2.51
N ARG A 6 35.48 38.38 -2.30
CA ARG A 6 36.74 38.32 -3.09
C ARG A 6 37.49 37.01 -2.87
N ILE A 7 37.54 36.53 -1.61
CA ILE A 7 38.16 35.25 -1.26
C ILE A 7 37.35 34.10 -1.87
N PHE A 8 36.04 34.10 -1.72
CA PHE A 8 35.15 33.11 -2.33
C PHE A 8 35.35 33.00 -3.85
N ARG A 9 35.29 34.12 -4.56
CA ARG A 9 35.50 34.14 -6.02
C ARG A 9 36.88 33.59 -6.43
N ARG A 10 37.92 33.85 -5.62
CA ARG A 10 39.26 33.32 -5.89
C ARG A 10 39.33 31.81 -5.73
N HIS A 11 38.67 31.28 -4.71
CA HIS A 11 38.60 29.84 -4.48
C HIS A 11 37.79 29.15 -5.56
N MET A 12 36.65 29.69 -5.94
CA MET A 12 35.80 29.13 -7.01
C MET A 12 36.53 29.05 -8.35
N LYS A 13 37.39 30.03 -8.69
CA LYS A 13 38.20 29.97 -9.91
C LYS A 13 39.31 28.91 -9.87
N ARG A 14 39.75 28.47 -8.68
CA ARG A 14 40.80 27.46 -8.53
C ARG A 14 40.22 26.03 -8.51
N LEU A 15 38.96 25.88 -8.15
CA LEU A 15 38.27 24.58 -8.07
C LEU A 15 38.40 23.75 -9.36
N PRO A 16 38.07 24.29 -10.56
CA PRO A 16 38.13 23.53 -11.80
C PRO A 16 39.55 23.19 -12.29
N ARG A 17 40.57 23.73 -11.62
CA ARG A 17 41.98 23.42 -11.93
C ARG A 17 42.54 22.23 -11.17
N ASN A 18 41.80 21.74 -10.17
CA ASN A 18 42.20 20.58 -9.39
C ASN A 18 41.25 19.41 -9.69
N PRO A 19 41.70 18.38 -10.42
CA PRO A 19 40.83 17.26 -10.79
C PRO A 19 40.28 16.49 -9.59
N ALA A 20 41.05 16.37 -8.50
CA ALA A 20 40.60 15.74 -7.28
C ALA A 20 39.44 16.52 -6.62
N ALA A 21 39.50 17.86 -6.62
CA ALA A 21 38.43 18.69 -6.09
C ALA A 21 37.14 18.57 -6.90
N ILE A 22 37.23 18.45 -8.22
CA ILE A 22 36.09 18.21 -9.10
C ILE A 22 35.44 16.85 -8.78
N LEU A 23 36.27 15.80 -8.66
CA LEU A 23 35.78 14.43 -8.37
C LEU A 23 35.03 14.38 -7.03
N VAL A 24 35.58 15.00 -5.99
CA VAL A 24 34.92 15.10 -4.69
C VAL A 24 33.60 15.87 -4.77
N LEU A 25 33.58 16.97 -5.51
CA LEU A 25 32.38 17.81 -5.65
C LEU A 25 31.27 17.08 -6.43
N ILE A 26 31.63 16.33 -7.46
CA ILE A 26 30.71 15.46 -8.19
C ILE A 26 30.17 14.36 -7.25
N GLY A 27 31.04 13.67 -6.52
CA GLY A 27 30.64 12.62 -5.60
C GLY A 27 29.69 13.13 -4.50
N VAL A 28 30.02 14.25 -3.86
CA VAL A 28 29.17 14.86 -2.81
C VAL A 28 27.82 15.34 -3.36
N SER A 29 27.76 15.73 -4.64
CA SER A 29 26.50 16.16 -5.26
C SER A 29 25.66 14.99 -5.74
N ILE A 30 26.28 13.97 -6.34
CA ILE A 30 25.56 12.83 -6.94
C ILE A 30 25.05 11.86 -5.87
N LEU A 31 25.85 11.51 -4.87
CA LEU A 31 25.47 10.52 -3.86
C LEU A 31 24.19 10.88 -3.08
N PRO A 32 24.04 12.09 -2.52
CA PRO A 32 22.81 12.49 -1.85
C PRO A 32 21.62 12.56 -2.81
N SER A 33 21.84 13.00 -4.06
CA SER A 33 20.79 13.09 -5.08
C SER A 33 20.27 11.72 -5.48
N LEU A 34 21.16 10.73 -5.68
CA LEU A 34 20.79 9.35 -5.95
C LEU A 34 20.04 8.75 -4.75
N TYR A 35 20.55 8.97 -3.53
CA TYR A 35 19.87 8.48 -2.33
C TYR A 35 18.47 9.04 -2.20
N ALA A 36 18.29 10.35 -2.37
CA ALA A 36 16.98 10.99 -2.36
C ALA A 36 16.08 10.44 -3.46
N TRP A 37 16.59 10.29 -4.69
CA TRP A 37 15.85 9.72 -5.81
C TRP A 37 15.35 8.30 -5.54
N PHE A 38 16.25 7.40 -5.07
CA PHE A 38 15.86 6.03 -4.76
C PHE A 38 14.82 5.94 -3.63
N ASN A 39 14.95 6.78 -2.59
CA ASN A 39 13.96 6.84 -1.52
C ASN A 39 12.61 7.35 -2.02
N ILE A 40 12.59 8.39 -2.84
CA ILE A 40 11.35 8.93 -3.42
C ILE A 40 10.73 7.88 -4.35
N ALA A 41 11.52 7.28 -5.25
CA ALA A 41 11.03 6.28 -6.19
C ALA A 41 10.46 5.05 -5.48
N ALA A 42 11.10 4.60 -4.38
CA ALA A 42 10.62 3.47 -3.59
C ALA A 42 9.31 3.76 -2.82
N ASN A 43 9.05 5.03 -2.50
CA ASN A 43 7.88 5.43 -1.70
C ASN A 43 6.82 6.22 -2.51
N ILE A 44 6.97 6.33 -3.82
CA ILE A 44 6.00 7.04 -4.68
C ILE A 44 4.64 6.36 -4.67
N ASP A 45 4.64 5.02 -4.64
CA ASP A 45 3.43 4.23 -4.51
C ASP A 45 3.70 3.03 -3.59
N PRO A 46 3.46 3.17 -2.27
CA PRO A 46 3.66 2.10 -1.31
C PRO A 46 2.70 0.92 -1.53
N TYR A 47 1.64 1.11 -2.32
CA TYR A 47 0.63 0.10 -2.60
C TYR A 47 0.84 -0.63 -3.93
N ALA A 48 1.77 -0.20 -4.78
CA ALA A 48 2.03 -0.81 -6.09
C ALA A 48 2.44 -2.30 -6.05
N ASN A 49 2.96 -2.77 -4.90
CA ASN A 49 3.43 -4.15 -4.72
C ASN A 49 2.67 -4.93 -3.63
N THR A 50 1.49 -4.47 -3.22
CA THR A 50 0.71 -5.12 -2.17
C THR A 50 -0.13 -6.30 -2.68
N SER A 51 -0.27 -6.48 -3.99
CA SER A 51 -0.94 -7.63 -4.62
C SER A 51 -0.31 -8.98 -4.26
N GLY A 52 0.97 -8.99 -3.86
CA GLY A 52 1.65 -10.18 -3.31
C GLY A 52 1.22 -10.57 -1.89
N ILE A 53 0.54 -9.68 -1.15
CA ILE A 53 0.04 -9.94 0.20
C ILE A 53 -1.26 -10.73 0.09
N LYS A 54 -1.20 -12.03 0.33
CA LYS A 54 -2.37 -12.91 0.24
C LYS A 54 -3.29 -12.71 1.45
N VAL A 55 -4.55 -12.37 1.17
CA VAL A 55 -5.62 -12.25 2.16
C VAL A 55 -6.74 -13.22 1.81
N ALA A 56 -7.06 -14.12 2.74
CA ALA A 56 -8.15 -15.06 2.57
C ALA A 56 -9.50 -14.38 2.84
N VAL A 57 -10.51 -14.68 2.02
CA VAL A 57 -11.88 -14.17 2.23
C VAL A 57 -12.84 -15.35 2.23
N ALA A 58 -13.58 -15.50 3.32
CA ALA A 58 -14.61 -16.51 3.47
C ALA A 58 -15.97 -15.82 3.62
N ASN A 59 -16.87 -16.05 2.68
CA ASN A 59 -18.24 -15.55 2.74
C ASN A 59 -19.17 -16.67 3.25
N LEU A 60 -19.80 -16.44 4.37
CA LEU A 60 -20.84 -17.31 4.95
C LEU A 60 -22.21 -16.63 4.91
N ASP A 61 -22.27 -15.38 4.45
CA ASP A 61 -23.47 -14.57 4.44
C ASP A 61 -24.59 -15.22 3.61
N THR A 62 -25.81 -15.05 4.10
CA THR A 62 -27.03 -15.49 3.42
C THR A 62 -27.88 -14.29 3.07
N ASP A 63 -28.77 -14.46 2.08
CA ASP A 63 -29.70 -13.41 1.68
C ASP A 63 -30.57 -12.98 2.87
N ALA A 64 -30.71 -11.68 3.05
CA ALA A 64 -31.64 -11.09 4.00
C ALA A 64 -32.78 -10.42 3.26
N THR A 65 -34.01 -10.68 3.67
CA THR A 65 -35.24 -10.13 3.08
C THR A 65 -36.06 -9.38 4.13
N HIS A 66 -36.44 -8.13 3.77
CA HIS A 66 -37.35 -7.33 4.58
C HIS A 66 -38.25 -6.51 3.65
N ASP A 67 -39.59 -6.60 3.79
CA ASP A 67 -40.56 -5.83 3.02
C ASP A 67 -40.25 -5.78 1.49
N ASP A 68 -40.20 -6.92 0.82
CA ASP A 68 -39.88 -7.05 -0.61
C ASP A 68 -38.44 -6.66 -1.03
N LEU A 69 -37.58 -6.20 -0.11
CA LEU A 69 -36.18 -5.92 -0.36
C LEU A 69 -35.31 -7.12 0.04
N THR A 70 -34.67 -7.76 -0.94
CA THR A 70 -33.68 -8.82 -0.69
C THR A 70 -32.29 -8.28 -0.96
N ILE A 71 -31.40 -8.40 0.00
CA ILE A 71 -30.00 -8.00 -0.14
C ILE A 71 -29.07 -9.15 0.25
N ASN A 72 -27.94 -9.23 -0.46
CA ASN A 72 -26.80 -10.07 -0.13
C ASN A 72 -25.55 -9.20 -0.16
N ALA A 73 -25.28 -8.56 0.96
CA ALA A 73 -24.15 -7.64 1.08
C ALA A 73 -22.81 -8.37 1.02
N GLY A 74 -22.74 -9.60 1.54
CA GLY A 74 -21.55 -10.42 1.47
C GLY A 74 -21.14 -10.75 0.03
N SER A 75 -22.10 -11.13 -0.81
CA SER A 75 -21.83 -11.39 -2.23
C SER A 75 -21.40 -10.14 -2.98
N GLN A 76 -21.99 -8.97 -2.70
CA GLN A 76 -21.57 -7.70 -3.29
C GLN A 76 -20.14 -7.33 -2.90
N ILE A 77 -19.76 -7.55 -1.64
CA ILE A 77 -18.37 -7.35 -1.19
C ILE A 77 -17.42 -8.27 -1.95
N ILE A 78 -17.77 -9.55 -2.11
CA ILE A 78 -16.96 -10.51 -2.87
C ILE A 78 -16.74 -10.05 -4.32
N GLU A 79 -17.78 -9.56 -4.99
CA GLU A 79 -17.67 -9.06 -6.37
C GLU A 79 -16.74 -7.86 -6.46
N GLN A 80 -16.86 -6.89 -5.55
CA GLN A 80 -15.98 -5.74 -5.51
C GLN A 80 -14.51 -6.12 -5.19
N LEU A 81 -14.30 -7.10 -4.30
CA LEU A 81 -12.96 -7.57 -4.01
C LEU A 81 -12.31 -8.32 -5.17
N LYS A 82 -13.10 -9.01 -6.02
CA LYS A 82 -12.58 -9.65 -7.23
C LYS A 82 -12.05 -8.66 -8.27
N GLU A 83 -12.63 -7.47 -8.31
CA GLU A 83 -12.19 -6.38 -9.19
C GLU A 83 -11.04 -5.55 -8.61
N ASN A 84 -10.72 -5.75 -7.33
CA ASN A 84 -9.68 -5.02 -6.63
C ASN A 84 -8.36 -5.79 -6.67
N ASP A 85 -7.32 -5.19 -7.25
CA ASP A 85 -5.98 -5.76 -7.41
C ASP A 85 -4.95 -5.26 -6.39
N GLN A 86 -5.39 -4.45 -5.41
CA GLN A 86 -4.50 -3.88 -4.39
C GLN A 86 -3.90 -4.94 -3.46
N LEU A 87 -4.62 -6.04 -3.22
CA LEU A 87 -4.16 -7.18 -2.43
C LEU A 87 -4.38 -8.49 -3.17
N GLY A 88 -3.67 -9.55 -2.77
CA GLY A 88 -3.85 -10.89 -3.31
C GLY A 88 -5.06 -11.59 -2.67
N TRP A 89 -6.26 -11.19 -3.06
CA TRP A 89 -7.49 -11.76 -2.54
C TRP A 89 -7.66 -13.23 -2.92
N THR A 90 -7.88 -14.08 -1.94
CA THR A 90 -8.07 -15.53 -2.16
C THR A 90 -9.37 -15.95 -1.48
N PHE A 91 -10.34 -16.38 -2.29
CA PHE A 91 -11.68 -16.76 -1.80
C PHE A 91 -11.68 -18.25 -1.45
N VAL A 92 -11.82 -18.56 -0.17
CA VAL A 92 -11.73 -19.92 0.37
C VAL A 92 -12.76 -20.15 1.48
N PRO A 93 -13.12 -21.42 1.79
CA PRO A 93 -13.97 -21.72 2.94
C PRO A 93 -13.33 -21.26 4.25
N LYS A 94 -14.19 -20.96 5.26
CA LYS A 94 -13.77 -20.46 6.58
C LYS A 94 -12.64 -21.29 7.21
N ASP A 95 -12.74 -22.61 7.19
CA ASP A 95 -11.75 -23.48 7.82
C ASP A 95 -10.40 -23.42 7.12
N ALA A 96 -10.41 -23.31 5.78
CA ALA A 96 -9.20 -23.12 4.99
C ALA A 96 -8.57 -21.75 5.24
N ALA A 97 -9.37 -20.68 5.35
CA ALA A 97 -8.90 -19.35 5.70
C ALA A 97 -8.20 -19.32 7.07
N ILE A 98 -8.84 -19.90 8.09
CA ILE A 98 -8.27 -19.97 9.45
C ILE A 98 -6.98 -20.80 9.47
N LYS A 99 -6.98 -21.95 8.79
CA LYS A 99 -5.82 -22.82 8.71
C LYS A 99 -4.67 -22.13 7.98
N GLY A 100 -4.95 -21.45 6.88
CA GLY A 100 -3.95 -20.73 6.08
C GLY A 100 -3.28 -19.58 6.85
N VAL A 101 -4.05 -18.84 7.66
CA VAL A 101 -3.47 -17.80 8.55
C VAL A 101 -2.58 -18.43 9.61
N LYS A 102 -3.00 -19.54 10.21
CA LYS A 102 -2.20 -20.24 11.24
C LYS A 102 -0.91 -20.84 10.66
N SER A 103 -0.93 -21.27 9.41
CA SER A 103 0.25 -21.83 8.73
C SER A 103 1.14 -20.75 8.11
N GLY A 104 0.74 -19.49 8.08
CA GLY A 104 1.45 -18.40 7.44
C GLY A 104 1.29 -18.34 5.92
N GLU A 105 0.35 -19.09 5.34
CA GLU A 105 0.01 -19.06 3.92
C GLU A 105 -0.70 -17.77 3.55
N TYR A 106 -1.60 -17.29 4.43
CA TYR A 106 -2.29 -16.01 4.31
C TYR A 106 -1.84 -15.06 5.40
N TYR A 107 -1.68 -13.81 5.02
CA TYR A 107 -1.31 -12.74 5.96
C TYR A 107 -2.46 -12.40 6.93
N ALA A 108 -3.68 -12.44 6.41
CA ALA A 108 -4.90 -12.21 7.16
C ALA A 108 -6.07 -13.00 6.56
N ALA A 109 -7.17 -13.11 7.31
CA ALA A 109 -8.42 -13.65 6.82
C ALA A 109 -9.59 -12.74 7.19
N ILE A 110 -10.45 -12.48 6.23
CA ILE A 110 -11.74 -11.81 6.40
C ILE A 110 -12.82 -12.90 6.38
N ILE A 111 -13.62 -12.96 7.42
CA ILE A 111 -14.74 -13.90 7.52
C ILE A 111 -16.02 -13.08 7.63
N ILE A 112 -16.85 -13.14 6.60
CA ILE A 112 -18.18 -12.52 6.59
C ILE A 112 -19.14 -13.52 7.26
N PRO A 113 -19.75 -13.16 8.40
CA PRO A 113 -20.62 -14.09 9.13
C PRO A 113 -21.95 -14.33 8.39
N GLN A 114 -22.67 -15.36 8.80
CA GLN A 114 -23.91 -15.80 8.13
C GLN A 114 -25.05 -14.77 8.22
N ASP A 115 -25.09 -14.01 9.29
CA ASP A 115 -26.10 -12.99 9.60
C ASP A 115 -25.68 -11.57 9.19
N PHE A 116 -24.68 -11.44 8.32
CA PHE A 116 -24.12 -10.13 7.97
C PHE A 116 -25.14 -9.25 7.27
N SER A 117 -25.81 -9.74 6.22
CA SER A 117 -26.85 -9.00 5.50
C SER A 117 -28.06 -8.70 6.38
N GLU A 118 -28.46 -9.62 7.24
CA GLU A 118 -29.56 -9.41 8.18
C GLU A 118 -29.23 -8.31 9.20
N SER A 119 -28.06 -8.36 9.79
CA SER A 119 -27.59 -7.36 10.76
C SER A 119 -27.46 -5.98 10.11
N LEU A 120 -26.99 -5.92 8.87
CA LEU A 120 -26.88 -4.68 8.11
C LEU A 120 -28.26 -4.09 7.83
N LEU A 121 -29.21 -4.91 7.39
CA LEU A 121 -30.57 -4.50 7.08
C LEU A 121 -31.28 -3.96 8.33
N LEU A 122 -31.18 -4.67 9.47
CA LEU A 122 -31.72 -4.21 10.74
C LEU A 122 -31.11 -2.88 11.21
N SER A 123 -29.81 -2.67 10.98
CA SER A 123 -29.16 -1.41 11.33
C SER A 123 -29.66 -0.23 10.50
N LEU A 124 -30.00 -0.46 9.23
CA LEU A 124 -30.54 0.57 8.33
C LEU A 124 -31.99 0.95 8.68
N ILE A 125 -32.77 0.03 9.26
CA ILE A 125 -34.16 0.27 9.64
C ILE A 125 -34.27 1.02 10.97
N HIS A 126 -33.27 0.90 11.84
CA HIS A 126 -33.25 1.56 13.16
C HIS A 126 -32.67 2.99 13.15
N ILE A 127 -32.30 3.55 12.00
CA ILE A 127 -31.89 4.94 11.82
C ILE A 127 -33.08 5.78 11.33
#